data_e6a93f6e2dc7f903e79639f533990387
#
_entry.id   e6a93f6e2dc7f903e79639f533990387
#
_cell.length_a   1.000
_cell.length_b   1.000
_cell.length_c   1.000
_cell.angle_alpha   90.00
_cell.angle_beta   90.00
_cell.angle_gamma   90.00
#
_symmetry.space_group_name_H-M   'P 1'
#
loop_
_entity.id
_entity.type
_entity.pdbx_description
1 polymer ?
#
loop_
_entity_poly.entity_id
_entity_poly.type
_entity_poly.pdbx_seq_one_letter_code
_entity_poly.pdbx_strand_id
1 'polypeptide(L)'
;MKLERVLPFARTLLQTAVKEGDYAVDATLGNGHDTCFLAEIVGDNGKVFGFDIQKEAIESSTTRLKEKELFERAVLVHDSHDTLLSVLPEDAKGKVTGAIFNLGYLPGGDKHIVTKPNSTISAIEQLLEVMAPEGIIVLVIYHGHPEGQVERDAVLKFAEELDQKQAHVLRYGFINQQNNPPFIVAIEKR
;
A
#
# COMPACT_ATOMS: atom_id res chain seq x y z
N MET A 1 20.21 -14.77 0.90
CA MET A 1 20.52 -13.74 -0.13
C MET A 1 20.75 -12.44 0.61
N LYS A 2 21.81 -11.68 0.26
CA LYS A 2 22.15 -10.44 0.99
C LYS A 2 21.34 -9.21 0.49
N LEU A 3 20.95 -9.21 -0.78
CA LEU A 3 20.02 -8.20 -1.29
C LEU A 3 18.59 -8.65 -0.94
N GLU A 4 17.82 -7.78 -0.35
CA GLU A 4 16.44 -8.10 -0.02
C GLU A 4 15.59 -8.37 -1.26
N ARG A 5 14.66 -9.30 -1.16
CA ARG A 5 13.61 -9.47 -2.17
C ARG A 5 12.61 -8.32 -2.07
N VAL A 6 11.83 -8.15 -3.11
CA VAL A 6 10.86 -7.04 -3.25
C VAL A 6 9.93 -6.90 -2.04
N LEU A 7 9.24 -7.96 -1.63
CA LEU A 7 8.31 -7.89 -0.49
C LEU A 7 9.00 -7.66 0.87
N PRO A 8 10.11 -8.34 1.23
CA PRO A 8 10.88 -7.96 2.41
C PRO A 8 11.33 -6.50 2.40
N PHE A 9 11.84 -6.00 1.27
CA PHE A 9 12.28 -4.60 1.17
C PHE A 9 11.12 -3.60 1.30
N ALA A 10 9.93 -3.92 0.77
CA ALA A 10 8.72 -3.13 1.02
C ALA A 10 8.43 -2.96 2.51
N ARG A 11 8.55 -4.06 3.28
CA ARG A 11 8.35 -4.04 4.74
C ARG A 11 9.46 -3.28 5.46
N THR A 12 10.70 -3.42 5.03
CA THR A 12 11.84 -2.64 5.56
C THR A 12 11.57 -1.14 5.40
N LEU A 13 11.12 -0.68 4.23
CA LEU A 13 10.75 0.73 4.01
C LEU A 13 9.64 1.19 4.95
N LEU A 14 8.56 0.41 5.09
CA LEU A 14 7.46 0.75 6.00
C LEU A 14 7.91 0.81 7.47
N GLN A 15 8.79 -0.10 7.90
CA GLN A 15 9.35 -0.09 9.26
C GLN A 15 10.20 1.15 9.56
N THR A 16 10.78 1.78 8.54
CA THR A 16 11.54 3.03 8.74
C THR A 16 10.61 4.21 9.03
N ALA A 17 9.42 4.22 8.41
CA ALA A 17 8.48 5.34 8.48
C ALA A 17 7.42 5.18 9.58
N VAL A 18 6.83 3.98 9.71
CA VAL A 18 5.69 3.71 10.63
C VAL A 18 6.21 3.39 12.04
N LYS A 19 5.59 4.00 13.03
CA LYS A 19 5.90 3.81 14.47
C LYS A 19 4.65 3.50 15.27
N GLU A 20 4.83 3.12 16.52
CA GLU A 20 3.73 2.92 17.47
C GLU A 20 2.92 4.22 17.64
N GLY A 21 1.61 4.11 17.56
CA GLY A 21 0.65 5.21 17.64
C GLY A 21 0.34 5.88 16.29
N ASP A 22 1.06 5.54 15.22
CA ASP A 22 0.82 6.10 13.89
C ASP A 22 -0.42 5.50 13.21
N TYR A 23 -0.83 6.14 12.14
CA TYR A 23 -1.79 5.59 11.20
C TYR A 23 -1.08 5.08 9.94
N ALA A 24 -1.53 3.94 9.45
CA ALA A 24 -1.03 3.35 8.21
C ALA A 24 -2.20 2.95 7.29
N VAL A 25 -1.92 2.83 6.01
CA VAL A 25 -2.91 2.45 4.99
C VAL A 25 -2.44 1.21 4.23
N ASP A 26 -3.30 0.19 4.15
CA ASP A 26 -3.17 -0.91 3.21
C ASP A 26 -4.22 -0.71 2.11
N ALA A 27 -3.79 -0.14 1.00
CA ALA A 27 -4.69 0.25 -0.10
C ALA A 27 -5.19 -0.94 -0.94
N THR A 28 -4.63 -2.14 -0.70
CA THR A 28 -4.94 -3.38 -1.41
C THR A 28 -4.93 -4.54 -0.42
N LEU A 29 -5.91 -4.53 0.48
CA LEU A 29 -5.99 -5.40 1.67
C LEU A 29 -5.74 -6.90 1.37
N GLY A 30 -6.37 -7.42 0.31
CA GLY A 30 -6.22 -8.80 -0.11
C GLY A 30 -6.46 -9.79 1.03
N ASN A 31 -5.48 -10.65 1.27
CA ASN A 31 -5.55 -11.63 2.37
C ASN A 31 -5.06 -11.10 3.73
N GLY A 32 -4.84 -9.80 3.88
CA GLY A 32 -4.54 -9.13 5.15
C GLY A 32 -3.12 -9.33 5.70
N HIS A 33 -2.18 -9.79 4.89
CA HIS A 33 -0.80 -10.03 5.34
C HIS A 33 -0.08 -8.73 5.70
N ASP A 34 -0.21 -7.70 4.87
CA ASP A 34 0.45 -6.42 5.09
C ASP A 34 -0.31 -5.58 6.12
N THR A 35 -1.65 -5.69 6.15
CA THR A 35 -2.45 -5.11 7.25
C THR A 35 -2.04 -5.66 8.61
N CYS A 36 -1.87 -6.99 8.77
CA CYS A 36 -1.39 -7.57 10.02
C CYS A 36 0.02 -7.05 10.37
N PHE A 37 0.92 -7.01 9.41
CA PHE A 37 2.28 -6.49 9.61
C PHE A 37 2.26 -5.02 10.08
N LEU A 38 1.46 -4.16 9.46
CA LEU A 38 1.30 -2.77 9.88
C LEU A 38 0.65 -2.66 11.25
N ALA A 39 -0.37 -3.49 11.55
CA ALA A 39 -1.06 -3.51 12.84
C ALA A 39 -0.14 -3.94 14.00
N GLU A 40 0.86 -4.79 13.73
CA GLU A 40 1.91 -5.13 14.70
C GLU A 40 2.79 -3.90 15.02
N ILE A 41 3.10 -3.06 14.01
CA ILE A 41 3.96 -1.88 14.19
C ILE A 41 3.22 -0.73 14.88
N VAL A 42 2.01 -0.40 14.42
CA VAL A 42 1.27 0.75 14.95
C VAL A 42 0.79 0.54 16.40
N GLY A 43 0.74 -0.70 16.88
CA GLY A 43 0.37 -1.02 18.26
C GLY A 43 -1.07 -0.67 18.61
N ASP A 44 -1.37 -0.64 19.93
CA ASP A 44 -2.75 -0.44 20.43
C ASP A 44 -3.25 1.01 20.28
N ASN A 45 -2.33 1.96 20.15
CA ASN A 45 -2.64 3.39 20.03
C ASN A 45 -2.72 3.87 18.57
N GLY A 46 -2.28 3.03 17.62
CA GLY A 46 -2.33 3.33 16.19
C GLY A 46 -3.50 2.65 15.48
N LYS A 47 -3.63 2.91 14.18
CA LYS A 47 -4.66 2.29 13.32
C LYS A 47 -4.13 1.98 11.92
N VAL A 48 -4.61 0.89 11.35
CA VAL A 48 -4.41 0.53 9.94
C VAL A 48 -5.74 0.59 9.22
N PHE A 49 -5.82 1.35 8.14
CA PHE A 49 -6.99 1.42 7.27
C PHE A 49 -6.75 0.55 6.05
N GLY A 50 -7.49 -0.56 5.94
CA GLY A 50 -7.36 -1.54 4.87
C GLY A 50 -8.51 -1.46 3.88
N PHE A 51 -8.23 -1.29 2.59
CA PHE A 51 -9.22 -1.16 1.53
C PHE A 51 -9.20 -2.34 0.57
N ASP A 52 -10.36 -2.86 0.22
CA ASP A 52 -10.52 -3.79 -0.90
C ASP A 52 -11.94 -3.73 -1.44
N ILE A 53 -12.07 -3.88 -2.76
CA ILE A 53 -13.37 -3.94 -3.45
C ILE A 53 -13.99 -5.33 -3.41
N GLN A 54 -13.24 -6.35 -3.00
CA GLN A 54 -13.67 -7.73 -2.94
C GLN A 54 -14.09 -8.11 -1.52
N LYS A 55 -15.31 -8.59 -1.37
CA LYS A 55 -15.87 -9.01 -0.08
C LYS A 55 -15.06 -10.15 0.55
N GLU A 56 -14.57 -11.08 -0.27
CA GLU A 56 -13.74 -12.20 0.13
C GLU A 56 -12.42 -11.75 0.76
N ALA A 57 -11.84 -10.66 0.27
CA ALA A 57 -10.65 -10.05 0.85
C ALA A 57 -10.93 -9.50 2.27
N ILE A 58 -12.06 -8.81 2.44
CA ILE A 58 -12.50 -8.31 3.75
C ILE A 58 -12.71 -9.47 4.74
N GLU A 59 -13.42 -10.52 4.32
CA GLU A 59 -13.70 -11.70 5.18
C GLU A 59 -12.41 -12.45 5.56
N SER A 60 -11.52 -12.69 4.59
CA SER A 60 -10.22 -13.34 4.82
C SER A 60 -9.34 -12.54 5.78
N SER A 61 -9.24 -11.24 5.56
CA SER A 61 -8.44 -10.35 6.41
C SER A 61 -9.02 -10.19 7.81
N THR A 62 -10.34 -10.12 7.94
CA THR A 62 -11.02 -10.12 9.25
C THR A 62 -10.66 -11.36 10.05
N THR A 63 -10.73 -12.55 9.43
CA THR A 63 -10.39 -13.81 10.07
C THR A 63 -8.92 -13.80 10.53
N ARG A 64 -8.00 -13.43 9.65
CA ARG A 64 -6.56 -13.36 9.96
C ARG A 64 -6.23 -12.40 11.09
N LEU A 65 -6.82 -11.20 11.09
CA LEU A 65 -6.62 -10.22 12.14
C LEU A 65 -7.14 -10.69 13.50
N LYS A 66 -8.28 -11.38 13.52
CA LYS A 66 -8.84 -11.96 14.76
C LYS A 66 -7.98 -13.09 15.31
N GLU A 67 -7.50 -14.00 14.44
CA GLU A 67 -6.58 -15.08 14.82
C GLU A 67 -5.27 -14.58 15.43
N LYS A 68 -4.84 -13.38 15.03
CA LYS A 68 -3.62 -12.73 15.54
C LYS A 68 -3.88 -11.72 16.66
N GLU A 69 -5.11 -11.56 17.10
CA GLU A 69 -5.51 -10.57 18.12
C GLU A 69 -5.19 -9.11 17.76
N LEU A 70 -5.23 -8.80 16.42
CA LEU A 70 -4.90 -7.49 15.87
C LEU A 70 -6.13 -6.73 15.34
N PHE A 71 -7.32 -7.32 15.41
CA PHE A 71 -8.51 -6.77 14.75
C PHE A 71 -8.87 -5.36 15.23
N GLU A 72 -8.69 -5.08 16.51
CA GLU A 72 -9.00 -3.77 17.09
C GLU A 72 -8.06 -2.64 16.61
N ARG A 73 -6.92 -3.00 15.99
CA ARG A 73 -5.96 -2.05 15.41
C ARG A 73 -6.24 -1.74 13.95
N ALA A 74 -7.27 -2.36 13.34
CA ALA A 74 -7.58 -2.21 11.92
C ALA A 74 -9.00 -1.71 11.68
N VAL A 75 -9.18 -0.92 10.63
CA VAL A 75 -10.45 -0.52 10.05
C VAL A 75 -10.49 -1.06 8.63
N LEU A 76 -11.35 -2.06 8.38
CA LEU A 76 -11.47 -2.69 7.07
C LEU A 76 -12.62 -2.06 6.30
N VAL A 77 -12.34 -1.63 5.09
CA VAL A 77 -13.22 -0.85 4.22
C VAL A 77 -13.49 -1.64 2.94
N HIS A 78 -14.74 -2.06 2.77
CA HIS A 78 -15.18 -2.72 1.54
C HIS A 78 -15.52 -1.67 0.48
N ASP A 79 -14.48 -1.03 -0.05
CA ASP A 79 -14.59 0.02 -1.07
C ASP A 79 -13.23 0.18 -1.78
N SER A 80 -13.21 0.99 -2.83
CA SER A 80 -11.99 1.35 -3.54
C SER A 80 -11.11 2.29 -2.69
N HIS A 81 -9.79 2.11 -2.81
CA HIS A 81 -8.81 2.94 -2.10
C HIS A 81 -8.82 4.43 -2.49
N ASP A 82 -9.47 4.82 -3.59
CA ASP A 82 -9.64 6.23 -3.96
C ASP A 82 -10.73 6.95 -3.15
N THR A 83 -11.41 6.25 -2.24
CA THR A 83 -12.32 6.84 -1.24
C THR A 83 -11.63 7.18 0.09
N LEU A 84 -10.32 7.03 0.18
CA LEU A 84 -9.49 7.10 1.38
C LEU A 84 -9.76 8.36 2.22
N LEU A 85 -9.81 9.55 1.62
CA LEU A 85 -10.07 10.80 2.35
C LEU A 85 -11.45 10.84 3.02
N SER A 86 -12.44 10.14 2.48
CA SER A 86 -13.78 10.07 3.09
C SER A 86 -13.88 9.13 4.28
N VAL A 87 -12.90 8.23 4.41
CA VAL A 87 -12.84 7.18 5.45
C VAL A 87 -11.92 7.56 6.60
N LEU A 88 -10.82 8.21 6.30
CA LEU A 88 -9.86 8.63 7.32
C LEU A 88 -10.50 9.64 8.28
N PRO A 89 -10.25 9.49 9.59
CA PRO A 89 -10.76 10.45 10.59
C PRO A 89 -10.12 11.84 10.38
N GLU A 90 -10.80 12.88 10.85
CA GLU A 90 -10.35 14.28 10.70
C GLU A 90 -8.94 14.52 11.27
N ASP A 91 -8.55 13.77 12.30
CA ASP A 91 -7.24 13.87 12.93
C ASP A 91 -6.15 13.03 12.25
N ALA A 92 -6.44 12.37 11.12
CA ALA A 92 -5.47 11.58 10.38
C ALA A 92 -4.37 12.42 9.72
N LYS A 93 -4.65 13.69 9.45
CA LYS A 93 -3.67 14.59 8.82
C LYS A 93 -2.41 14.72 9.66
N GLY A 94 -1.28 14.37 9.07
CA GLY A 94 0.02 14.34 9.75
C GLY A 94 0.25 13.13 10.68
N LYS A 95 -0.70 12.17 10.74
CA LYS A 95 -0.54 10.91 11.47
C LYS A 95 -0.35 9.69 10.57
N VAL A 96 -0.73 9.78 9.30
CA VAL A 96 -0.47 8.71 8.34
C VAL A 96 1.01 8.78 7.95
N THR A 97 1.77 7.74 8.29
CA THR A 97 3.22 7.69 8.07
C THR A 97 3.64 6.59 7.10
N GLY A 98 2.76 5.64 6.80
CA GLY A 98 3.04 4.58 5.83
C GLY A 98 1.81 4.14 5.06
N ALA A 99 2.01 3.82 3.79
CA ALA A 99 0.99 3.20 2.95
C ALA A 99 1.59 2.13 2.06
N ILE A 100 0.82 1.06 1.79
CA ILE A 100 1.22 0.00 0.87
C ILE A 100 0.15 -0.28 -0.16
N PHE A 101 0.60 -0.51 -1.40
CA PHE A 101 -0.19 -1.01 -2.53
C PHE A 101 0.49 -2.25 -3.09
N ASN A 102 -0.27 -3.33 -3.27
CA ASN A 102 0.13 -4.48 -4.09
C ASN A 102 -0.70 -4.43 -5.37
N LEU A 103 -0.15 -3.79 -6.41
CA LEU A 103 -0.87 -3.53 -7.66
C LEU A 103 -0.92 -4.78 -8.53
N GLY A 104 -2.14 -5.23 -8.83
CA GLY A 104 -2.41 -6.45 -9.58
C GLY A 104 -3.77 -7.04 -9.21
N TYR A 105 -3.83 -8.36 -9.06
CA TYR A 105 -5.03 -9.10 -8.67
C TYR A 105 -4.83 -9.85 -7.34
N LEU A 106 -5.95 -10.16 -6.67
CA LEU A 106 -5.94 -10.93 -5.43
C LEU A 106 -5.42 -12.35 -5.68
N PRO A 107 -4.33 -12.80 -5.01
CA PRO A 107 -3.86 -14.17 -5.12
C PRO A 107 -4.95 -15.17 -4.71
N GLY A 108 -5.32 -16.08 -5.63
CA GLY A 108 -6.41 -17.04 -5.42
C GLY A 108 -7.81 -16.51 -5.76
N GLY A 109 -7.94 -15.23 -6.07
CA GLY A 109 -9.20 -14.59 -6.50
C GLY A 109 -9.40 -14.57 -8.02
N ASP A 110 -10.41 -13.80 -8.45
CA ASP A 110 -10.67 -13.58 -9.87
C ASP A 110 -9.59 -12.67 -10.49
N LYS A 111 -8.86 -13.20 -11.46
CA LYS A 111 -7.78 -12.48 -12.15
C LYS A 111 -8.27 -11.33 -13.04
N HIS A 112 -9.58 -11.23 -13.30
CA HIS A 112 -10.17 -10.10 -14.03
C HIS A 112 -10.43 -8.88 -13.12
N ILE A 113 -10.41 -9.07 -11.81
CA ILE A 113 -10.52 -8.00 -10.83
C ILE A 113 -9.10 -7.54 -10.49
N VAL A 114 -8.70 -6.42 -11.08
CA VAL A 114 -7.35 -5.83 -10.97
C VAL A 114 -7.45 -4.39 -10.49
N THR A 115 -6.38 -3.88 -9.89
CA THR A 115 -6.23 -2.46 -9.60
C THR A 115 -6.21 -1.64 -10.89
N LYS A 116 -6.58 -0.37 -10.81
CA LYS A 116 -6.70 0.51 -11.99
C LYS A 116 -5.88 1.79 -11.81
N PRO A 117 -5.25 2.29 -12.90
CA PRO A 117 -4.37 3.47 -12.82
C PRO A 117 -5.02 4.68 -12.15
N ASN A 118 -6.25 4.98 -12.53
CA ASN A 118 -6.93 6.19 -12.06
C ASN A 118 -7.21 6.17 -10.56
N SER A 119 -7.73 5.05 -10.03
CA SER A 119 -7.99 4.91 -8.59
C SER A 119 -6.68 4.87 -7.80
N THR A 120 -5.65 4.18 -8.31
CA THR A 120 -4.33 4.12 -7.68
C THR A 120 -3.68 5.51 -7.60
N ILE A 121 -3.65 6.26 -8.69
CA ILE A 121 -3.08 7.61 -8.72
C ILE A 121 -3.86 8.54 -7.80
N SER A 122 -5.19 8.52 -7.85
CA SER A 122 -6.04 9.31 -6.95
C SER A 122 -5.76 9.02 -5.48
N ALA A 123 -5.60 7.75 -5.10
CA ALA A 123 -5.26 7.38 -3.73
C ALA A 123 -3.87 7.87 -3.32
N ILE A 124 -2.87 7.83 -4.23
CA ILE A 124 -1.53 8.38 -3.96
C ILE A 124 -1.59 9.88 -3.72
N GLU A 125 -2.34 10.63 -4.55
CA GLU A 125 -2.53 12.08 -4.37
C GLU A 125 -3.18 12.40 -3.02
N GLN A 126 -4.23 11.67 -2.65
CA GLN A 126 -4.89 11.80 -1.36
C GLN A 126 -3.95 11.49 -0.19
N LEU A 127 -3.13 10.45 -0.31
CA LEU A 127 -2.11 10.12 0.70
C LEU A 127 -1.08 11.25 0.83
N LEU A 128 -0.56 11.78 -0.27
CA LEU A 128 0.38 12.89 -0.25
C LEU A 128 -0.21 14.15 0.41
N GLU A 129 -1.52 14.34 0.39
CA GLU A 129 -2.18 15.43 1.10
C GLU A 129 -2.16 15.23 2.62
N VAL A 130 -2.48 14.02 3.10
CA VAL A 130 -2.72 13.77 4.54
C VAL A 130 -1.52 13.21 5.30
N MET A 131 -0.55 12.61 4.64
CA MET A 131 0.62 12.02 5.28
C MET A 131 1.49 13.03 6.02
N ALA A 132 2.16 12.57 7.06
CA ALA A 132 3.24 13.28 7.71
C ALA A 132 4.43 13.49 6.72
N PRO A 133 5.25 14.53 6.90
CA PRO A 133 6.58 14.58 6.27
C PRO A 133 7.39 13.31 6.62
N GLU A 134 8.22 12.86 5.69
CA GLU A 134 8.99 11.60 5.77
C GLU A 134 8.12 10.33 5.79
N GLY A 135 6.79 10.43 5.62
CA GLY A 135 5.90 9.30 5.41
C GLY A 135 6.16 8.65 4.04
N ILE A 136 6.05 7.32 3.98
CA ILE A 136 6.41 6.53 2.79
C ILE A 136 5.21 5.79 2.23
N ILE A 137 4.95 5.97 0.93
CA ILE A 137 4.03 5.15 0.14
C ILE A 137 4.86 4.11 -0.61
N VAL A 138 4.55 2.84 -0.42
CA VAL A 138 5.21 1.72 -1.09
C VAL A 138 4.25 1.08 -2.09
N LEU A 139 4.63 1.06 -3.36
CA LEU A 139 3.88 0.43 -4.44
C LEU A 139 4.65 -0.80 -4.92
N VAL A 140 4.13 -1.99 -4.67
CA VAL A 140 4.65 -3.24 -5.24
C VAL A 140 3.90 -3.49 -6.54
N ILE A 141 4.59 -3.40 -7.68
CA ILE A 141 3.99 -3.41 -9.00
C ILE A 141 4.17 -4.78 -9.65
N TYR A 142 3.06 -5.51 -9.84
CA TYR A 142 2.98 -6.77 -10.56
C TYR A 142 2.48 -6.51 -11.99
N HIS A 143 3.36 -6.66 -12.97
CA HIS A 143 3.10 -6.29 -14.36
C HIS A 143 3.23 -7.46 -15.36
N GLY A 144 3.00 -8.69 -14.90
CA GLY A 144 3.05 -9.89 -15.74
C GLY A 144 1.81 -10.11 -16.62
N HIS A 145 0.81 -9.23 -16.58
CA HIS A 145 -0.43 -9.28 -17.36
C HIS A 145 -0.71 -7.92 -18.04
N PRO A 146 -1.52 -7.87 -19.11
CA PRO A 146 -1.69 -6.65 -19.90
C PRO A 146 -2.18 -5.44 -19.11
N GLU A 147 -3.18 -5.61 -18.25
CA GLU A 147 -3.75 -4.55 -17.41
C GLU A 147 -2.72 -4.01 -16.42
N GLY A 148 -1.89 -4.90 -15.86
CA GLY A 148 -0.80 -4.53 -14.97
C GLY A 148 0.31 -3.75 -15.68
N GLN A 149 0.51 -3.95 -16.98
CA GLN A 149 1.46 -3.15 -17.76
C GLN A 149 0.94 -1.73 -17.96
N VAL A 150 -0.36 -1.57 -18.23
CA VAL A 150 -1.00 -0.25 -18.37
C VAL A 150 -0.93 0.53 -17.05
N GLU A 151 -1.24 -0.12 -15.94
CA GLU A 151 -1.15 0.50 -14.62
C GLU A 151 0.28 0.87 -14.25
N ARG A 152 1.23 -0.04 -14.47
CA ARG A 152 2.67 0.22 -14.29
C ARG A 152 3.11 1.49 -15.02
N ASP A 153 2.78 1.60 -16.31
CA ASP A 153 3.23 2.72 -17.14
C ASP A 153 2.62 4.05 -16.68
N ALA A 154 1.34 4.04 -16.29
CA ALA A 154 0.66 5.22 -15.76
C ALA A 154 1.24 5.65 -14.40
N VAL A 155 1.45 4.69 -13.47
CA VAL A 155 2.02 4.96 -12.14
C VAL A 155 3.46 5.45 -12.24
N LEU A 156 4.28 4.85 -13.10
CA LEU A 156 5.66 5.30 -13.30
C LEU A 156 5.70 6.72 -13.86
N LYS A 157 4.89 7.02 -14.87
CA LYS A 157 4.80 8.37 -15.42
C LYS A 157 4.38 9.39 -14.36
N PHE A 158 3.34 9.09 -13.58
CA PHE A 158 2.91 9.96 -12.49
C PHE A 158 4.02 10.19 -11.47
N ALA A 159 4.70 9.12 -11.04
CA ALA A 159 5.77 9.19 -10.04
C ALA A 159 6.99 9.98 -10.53
N GLU A 160 7.34 9.87 -11.81
CA GLU A 160 8.44 10.62 -12.44
C GLU A 160 8.12 12.12 -12.60
N GLU A 161 6.83 12.48 -12.71
CA GLU A 161 6.36 13.87 -12.84
C GLU A 161 6.15 14.58 -11.48
N LEU A 162 6.24 13.87 -10.34
CA LEU A 162 6.13 14.46 -9.01
C LEU A 162 7.24 15.52 -8.78
N ASP A 163 6.86 16.69 -8.28
CA ASP A 163 7.83 17.73 -7.92
C ASP A 163 8.75 17.22 -6.80
N GLN A 164 10.06 17.20 -7.06
CA GLN A 164 11.09 16.80 -6.09
C GLN A 164 11.07 17.61 -4.79
N LYS A 165 10.39 18.77 -4.76
CA LYS A 165 10.16 19.55 -3.55
C LYS A 165 9.01 18.98 -2.70
N GLN A 166 8.13 18.18 -3.29
CA GLN A 166 7.00 17.57 -2.61
C GLN A 166 7.30 16.12 -2.19
N ALA A 167 8.08 15.41 -2.98
CA ALA A 167 8.37 14.00 -2.73
C ALA A 167 9.72 13.56 -3.30
N HIS A 168 10.31 12.55 -2.65
CA HIS A 168 11.39 11.75 -3.21
C HIS A 168 10.81 10.44 -3.75
N VAL A 169 11.23 10.04 -4.95
CA VAL A 169 10.79 8.79 -5.57
C VAL A 169 11.96 7.86 -5.76
N LEU A 170 11.82 6.63 -5.25
CA LEU A 170 12.79 5.53 -5.37
C LEU A 170 12.17 4.40 -6.20
N ARG A 171 12.95 3.82 -7.12
CA ARG A 171 12.63 2.54 -7.76
C ARG A 171 13.59 1.47 -7.28
N TYR A 172 13.05 0.32 -6.83
CA TYR A 172 13.83 -0.84 -6.40
C TYR A 172 13.36 -2.11 -7.09
N GLY A 173 14.28 -2.87 -7.69
CA GLY A 173 13.96 -4.12 -8.37
C GLY A 173 15.19 -4.79 -8.96
N PHE A 174 15.08 -6.08 -9.28
CA PHE A 174 16.14 -6.85 -9.91
C PHE A 174 16.04 -6.72 -11.43
N ILE A 175 17.08 -6.19 -12.07
CA ILE A 175 17.06 -5.84 -13.49
C ILE A 175 17.39 -7.00 -14.43
N ASN A 176 17.92 -8.10 -13.90
CA ASN A 176 18.37 -9.27 -14.67
C ASN A 176 17.47 -10.51 -14.49
N GLN A 177 16.37 -10.39 -13.78
CA GLN A 177 15.39 -11.48 -13.63
C GLN A 177 14.47 -11.55 -14.86
N GLN A 178 14.08 -12.78 -15.21
CA GLN A 178 13.15 -13.05 -16.32
C GLN A 178 11.68 -13.05 -15.84
N ASN A 179 10.75 -13.06 -16.81
CA ASN A 179 9.30 -13.20 -16.57
C ASN A 179 8.66 -12.03 -15.82
N ASN A 180 9.05 -10.79 -16.13
CA ASN A 180 8.46 -9.58 -15.57
C ASN A 180 8.38 -9.60 -14.04
N PRO A 181 9.52 -9.67 -13.33
CA PRO A 181 9.52 -9.70 -11.89
C PRO A 181 8.89 -8.42 -11.32
N PRO A 182 8.18 -8.50 -10.18
CA PRO A 182 7.66 -7.31 -9.53
C PRO A 182 8.81 -6.40 -9.09
N PHE A 183 8.51 -5.11 -8.98
CA PHE A 183 9.43 -4.11 -8.43
C PHE A 183 8.68 -3.13 -7.54
N ILE A 184 9.42 -2.31 -6.79
CA ILE A 184 8.87 -1.27 -5.93
C ILE A 184 9.05 0.10 -6.56
N VAL A 185 8.02 0.93 -6.44
CA VAL A 185 8.14 2.39 -6.42
C VAL A 185 7.82 2.85 -5.00
N ALA A 186 8.73 3.55 -4.38
CA ALA A 186 8.51 4.16 -3.07
C ALA A 186 8.51 5.68 -3.21
N ILE A 187 7.52 6.33 -2.60
CA ILE A 187 7.32 7.78 -2.62
C ILE A 187 7.39 8.26 -1.17
N GLU A 188 8.41 9.03 -0.84
CA GLU A 188 8.58 9.66 0.47
C GLU A 188 8.12 11.12 0.38
N LYS A 189 7.18 11.49 1.24
CA LYS A 189 6.70 12.88 1.34
C LYS A 189 7.76 13.78 1.99
N ARG A 190 7.98 14.95 1.43
CA ARG A 190 8.88 15.97 1.99
C ARG A 190 8.16 16.96 2.87
#